data_6315c3a73537883ce0ec9d4043e8edc4
#
_entry.id   6315c3a73537883ce0ec9d4043e8edc4
#
_cell.length_a   1.000
_cell.length_b   1.000
_cell.length_c   1.000
_cell.angle_alpha   90.00
_cell.angle_beta   90.00
_cell.angle_gamma   90.00
#
_symmetry.space_group_name_H-M   'P 1'
#
loop_
_entity.id
_entity.type
_entity.pdbx_description
1 polymer ?
#
loop_
_entity_poly.entity_id
_entity_poly.type
_entity_poly.pdbx_seq_one_letter_code
_entity_poly.pdbx_strand_id
1 'polypeptide(L)'
;MPTAILLLPILPDREEKWRRFAQDLLGDRLSEYEGLGRRLGVRGVRVYLARTSRREVIVAYVESEDPEEAFRRLVASEEEPFVEWFKEKLAELHGYDLGRSHRGPSPELIFEHRGDSGGP
;
A
#
# COMPACT_ATOMS: atom_id res chain seq x y z
N MET A 1 -13.18 9.78 6.83
CA MET A 1 -11.77 9.74 6.47
C MET A 1 -11.62 9.13 5.10
N PRO A 2 -11.05 9.83 4.16
CA PRO A 2 -10.87 9.27 2.82
C PRO A 2 -10.01 8.02 2.83
N THR A 3 -10.34 7.12 1.96
CA THR A 3 -9.62 5.87 1.82
C THR A 3 -9.26 5.68 0.36
N ALA A 4 -8.00 5.40 0.10
CA ALA A 4 -7.56 5.02 -1.23
C ALA A 4 -7.46 3.51 -1.30
N ILE A 5 -7.81 2.95 -2.44
CA ILE A 5 -7.69 1.52 -2.67
C ILE A 5 -6.71 1.33 -3.81
N LEU A 6 -5.67 0.56 -3.56
CA LEU A 6 -4.65 0.29 -4.56
C LEU A 6 -4.74 -1.17 -4.96
N LEU A 7 -4.68 -1.42 -6.25
CA LEU A 7 -4.64 -2.77 -6.80
C LEU A 7 -3.25 -2.98 -7.40
N LEU A 8 -2.49 -3.87 -6.80
CA LEU A 8 -1.09 -4.04 -7.14
C LEU A 8 -0.83 -5.49 -7.51
N PRO A 9 -0.89 -5.81 -8.81
CA PRO A 9 -0.55 -7.18 -9.21
C PRO A 9 0.88 -7.51 -8.80
N ILE A 10 1.10 -8.71 -8.32
CA ILE A 10 2.45 -9.13 -7.95
C ILE A 10 3.02 -10.05 -9.01
N LEU A 11 4.34 -10.03 -9.11
CA LEU A 11 5.02 -10.90 -10.05
C LEU A 11 4.82 -12.36 -9.66
N PRO A 12 4.89 -13.27 -10.63
CA PRO A 12 4.76 -14.69 -10.31
C PRO A 12 5.78 -15.13 -9.27
N ASP A 13 5.35 -16.01 -8.38
CA ASP A 13 6.21 -16.61 -7.37
C ASP A 13 6.78 -15.61 -6.37
N ARG A 14 6.05 -14.52 -6.12
CA ARG A 14 6.48 -13.51 -5.15
C ARG A 14 5.63 -13.51 -3.89
N GLU A 15 4.66 -14.41 -3.78
CA GLU A 15 3.77 -14.39 -2.61
C GLU A 15 4.54 -14.57 -1.31
N GLU A 16 5.46 -15.55 -1.26
CA GLU A 16 6.24 -15.78 -0.07
C GLU A 16 7.07 -14.57 0.30
N LYS A 17 7.66 -13.93 -0.69
CA LYS A 17 8.46 -12.73 -0.45
C LYS A 17 7.60 -11.58 0.06
N TRP A 18 6.38 -11.47 -0.46
CA TRP A 18 5.47 -10.44 0.01
C TRP A 18 5.11 -10.67 1.48
N ARG A 19 4.85 -11.93 1.85
CA ARG A 19 4.54 -12.24 3.25
C ARG A 19 5.70 -11.93 4.17
N ARG A 20 6.93 -12.20 3.72
CA ARG A 20 8.10 -11.88 4.50
C ARG A 20 8.29 -10.38 4.63
N PHE A 21 8.03 -9.65 3.57
CA PHE A 21 8.08 -8.19 3.60
C PHE A 21 7.09 -7.65 4.64
N ALA A 22 5.88 -8.17 4.65
CA ALA A 22 4.89 -7.76 5.64
C ALA A 22 5.35 -8.08 7.07
N GLN A 23 5.96 -9.24 7.26
CA GLN A 23 6.48 -9.61 8.58
C GLN A 23 7.58 -8.65 9.01
N ASP A 24 8.46 -8.26 8.11
CA ASP A 24 9.52 -7.31 8.42
C ASP A 24 8.93 -5.96 8.80
N LEU A 25 7.92 -5.50 8.06
CA LEU A 25 7.29 -4.21 8.37
C LEU A 25 6.62 -4.19 9.73
N LEU A 26 6.04 -5.31 10.13
CA LEU A 26 5.33 -5.38 11.40
C LEU A 26 6.19 -5.89 12.53
N GLY A 27 7.43 -6.25 12.25
CA GLY A 27 8.38 -6.75 13.23
C GLY A 27 9.54 -5.80 13.40
N ASP A 28 10.68 -6.17 12.82
CA ASP A 28 11.92 -5.43 13.03
C ASP A 28 11.87 -4.01 12.50
N ARG A 29 11.04 -3.76 11.50
CA ARG A 29 10.96 -2.45 10.87
C ARG A 29 9.72 -1.66 11.28
N LEU A 30 9.00 -2.12 12.27
CA LEU A 30 7.72 -1.48 12.60
C LEU A 30 7.88 -0.02 12.98
N SER A 31 8.86 0.29 13.79
CA SER A 31 9.08 1.67 14.23
C SER A 31 9.34 2.60 13.05
N GLU A 32 10.16 2.15 12.11
CA GLU A 32 10.46 2.96 10.93
C GLU A 32 9.23 3.10 10.03
N TYR A 33 8.47 2.02 9.89
CA TYR A 33 7.28 2.02 9.08
C TYR A 33 6.21 2.96 9.65
N GLU A 34 6.02 2.92 10.96
CA GLU A 34 5.09 3.84 11.61
C GLU A 34 5.52 5.28 11.46
N GLY A 35 6.82 5.53 11.57
CA GLY A 35 7.35 6.86 11.37
C GLY A 35 7.07 7.38 9.97
N LEU A 36 7.26 6.53 8.98
CA LEU A 36 6.97 6.91 7.60
C LEU A 36 5.49 7.23 7.45
N GLY A 37 4.61 6.39 7.99
CA GLY A 37 3.18 6.64 7.92
C GLY A 37 2.79 7.99 8.49
N ARG A 38 3.35 8.34 9.63
CA ARG A 38 3.06 9.63 10.23
C ARG A 38 3.52 10.79 9.34
N ARG A 39 4.71 10.66 8.75
CA ARG A 39 5.21 11.72 7.87
C ARG A 39 4.38 11.85 6.60
N LEU A 40 3.81 10.76 6.14
CA LEU A 40 2.97 10.79 4.94
C LEU A 40 1.53 11.19 5.24
N GLY A 41 1.17 11.25 6.50
CA GLY A 41 -0.21 11.54 6.86
C GLY A 41 -1.13 10.35 6.69
N VAL A 42 -0.58 9.16 6.77
CA VAL A 42 -1.36 7.93 6.66
C VAL A 42 -1.73 7.47 8.05
N ARG A 43 -3.01 7.21 8.28
CA ARG A 43 -3.50 6.77 9.58
C ARG A 43 -3.63 5.27 9.70
N GLY A 44 -3.86 4.60 8.60
CA GLY A 44 -3.98 3.16 8.63
C GLY A 44 -3.81 2.55 7.27
N VAL A 45 -3.38 1.31 7.26
CA VAL A 45 -3.19 0.56 6.04
C VAL A 45 -3.71 -0.85 6.29
N ARG A 46 -4.46 -1.38 5.35
CA ARG A 46 -4.94 -2.75 5.42
C ARG A 46 -4.64 -3.41 4.08
N VAL A 47 -3.98 -4.53 4.13
CA VAL A 47 -3.50 -5.18 2.92
C VAL A 47 -4.07 -6.58 2.82
N TYR A 48 -4.62 -6.91 1.68
CA TYR A 48 -5.18 -8.22 1.38
C TYR A 48 -4.47 -8.82 0.19
N LEU A 49 -4.34 -10.13 0.18
CA LEU A 49 -3.88 -10.85 -0.99
C LEU A 49 -5.10 -11.49 -1.64
N ALA A 50 -5.36 -11.13 -2.89
CA ALA A 50 -6.47 -11.71 -3.65
C ALA A 50 -5.89 -12.62 -4.73
N ARG A 51 -6.42 -13.83 -4.82
CA ARG A 51 -6.00 -14.77 -5.85
C ARG A 51 -7.08 -14.87 -6.90
N THR A 52 -6.67 -14.61 -8.13
CA THR A 52 -7.57 -14.77 -9.26
C THR A 52 -7.08 -15.96 -10.08
N SER A 53 -7.83 -16.33 -11.09
CA SER A 53 -7.44 -17.45 -11.94
C SER A 53 -6.17 -17.15 -12.73
N ARG A 54 -5.78 -15.89 -12.83
CA ARG A 54 -4.64 -15.50 -13.67
C ARG A 54 -3.44 -15.00 -12.89
N ARG A 55 -3.66 -14.40 -11.74
CA ARG A 55 -2.55 -13.80 -10.99
C ARG A 55 -2.98 -13.51 -9.58
N GLU A 56 -2.01 -13.18 -8.79
CA GLU A 56 -2.23 -12.72 -7.44
C GLU A 56 -2.14 -11.21 -7.42
N VAL A 57 -2.98 -10.58 -6.62
CA VAL A 57 -3.08 -9.14 -6.56
C VAL A 57 -3.08 -8.71 -5.10
N ILE A 58 -2.29 -7.71 -4.78
CA ILE A 58 -2.35 -7.07 -3.48
C ILE A 58 -3.39 -5.97 -3.56
N VAL A 59 -4.31 -5.98 -2.59
CA VAL A 59 -5.32 -4.94 -2.47
C VAL A 59 -5.00 -4.18 -1.19
N ALA A 60 -4.65 -2.92 -1.32
CA ALA A 60 -4.27 -2.12 -0.17
C ALA A 60 -5.28 -1.01 0.06
N TYR A 61 -5.79 -0.93 1.28
CA TYR A 61 -6.63 0.18 1.72
C TYR A 61 -5.75 1.12 2.52
N VAL A 62 -5.72 2.38 2.11
CA VAL A 62 -4.90 3.38 2.76
C VAL A 62 -5.80 4.49 3.27
N GLU A 63 -5.80 4.70 4.58
CA GLU A 63 -6.59 5.77 5.19
C GLU A 63 -5.74 7.00 5.39
N SER A 64 -6.13 8.10 4.77
CA SER A 64 -5.38 9.34 4.82
C SER A 64 -6.35 10.47 4.46
N GLU A 65 -6.11 11.66 4.99
CA GLU A 65 -6.93 12.79 4.60
C GLU A 65 -6.72 13.16 3.15
N ASP A 66 -5.51 12.94 2.65
CA ASP A 66 -5.19 13.23 1.26
C ASP A 66 -4.27 12.13 0.73
N PRO A 67 -4.84 11.02 0.25
CA PRO A 67 -4.00 9.91 -0.22
C PRO A 67 -3.08 10.28 -1.39
N GLU A 68 -3.51 11.20 -2.25
CA GLU A 68 -2.65 11.60 -3.36
C GLU A 68 -1.43 12.34 -2.86
N GLU A 69 -1.61 13.22 -1.88
CA GLU A 69 -0.49 13.92 -1.29
C GLU A 69 0.44 12.96 -0.56
N ALA A 70 -0.14 11.99 0.14
CA ALA A 70 0.68 10.98 0.81
C ALA A 70 1.57 10.26 -0.19
N PHE A 71 1.01 9.91 -1.33
CA PHE A 71 1.79 9.21 -2.36
C PHE A 71 2.88 10.12 -2.93
N ARG A 72 2.54 11.39 -3.19
CA ARG A 72 3.55 12.33 -3.70
C ARG A 72 4.70 12.48 -2.72
N ARG A 73 4.40 12.52 -1.43
CA ARG A 73 5.45 12.62 -0.42
C ARG A 73 6.32 11.39 -0.38
N LEU A 74 5.71 10.22 -0.57
CA LEU A 74 6.49 8.99 -0.62
C LEU A 74 7.46 9.02 -1.80
N VAL A 75 6.95 9.39 -2.96
CA VAL A 75 7.78 9.45 -4.17
C VAL A 75 8.93 10.44 -3.98
N ALA A 76 8.67 11.55 -3.32
CA ALA A 76 9.68 12.59 -3.12
C ALA A 76 10.68 12.25 -2.03
N SER A 77 10.39 11.26 -1.18
CA SER A 77 11.29 10.89 -0.10
C SER A 77 12.40 10.02 -0.63
N GLU A 78 13.61 10.53 -0.69
CA GLU A 78 14.70 9.80 -1.30
C GLU A 78 15.92 9.63 -0.41
N GLU A 79 15.98 10.28 0.72
CA GLU A 79 17.21 10.35 1.48
C GLU A 79 17.30 9.37 2.65
N GLU A 80 16.25 8.67 2.98
CA GLU A 80 16.27 7.79 4.15
C GLU A 80 16.45 6.35 3.74
N PRO A 81 17.36 5.65 4.39
CA PRO A 81 17.62 4.24 4.04
C PRO A 81 16.38 3.35 4.11
N PHE A 82 15.52 3.57 5.10
CA PHE A 82 14.31 2.78 5.19
C PHE A 82 13.40 3.00 3.99
N VAL A 83 13.24 4.26 3.57
CA VAL A 83 12.37 4.58 2.44
C VAL A 83 12.93 3.96 1.17
N GLU A 84 14.24 4.01 0.98
CA GLU A 84 14.88 3.37 -0.17
C GLU A 84 14.61 1.87 -0.17
N TRP A 85 14.79 1.24 0.98
CA TRP A 85 14.54 -0.19 1.11
C TRP A 85 13.07 -0.51 0.81
N PHE A 86 12.16 0.29 1.34
CA PHE A 86 10.73 0.10 1.16
C PHE A 86 10.34 0.17 -0.33
N LYS A 87 10.85 1.20 -1.01
CA LYS A 87 10.56 1.37 -2.43
C LYS A 87 11.17 0.26 -3.27
N GLU A 88 12.38 -0.15 -2.93
CA GLU A 88 13.03 -1.24 -3.66
C GLU A 88 12.26 -2.54 -3.50
N LYS A 89 11.76 -2.81 -2.31
CA LYS A 89 10.97 -4.02 -2.10
C LYS A 89 9.69 -3.98 -2.92
N LEU A 90 9.03 -2.84 -2.96
CA LEU A 90 7.81 -2.73 -3.75
C LEU A 90 8.12 -2.96 -5.23
N ALA A 91 9.21 -2.40 -5.73
CA ALA A 91 9.57 -2.59 -7.12
C ALA A 91 9.90 -4.05 -7.41
N GLU A 92 10.60 -4.70 -6.50
CA GLU A 92 10.96 -6.11 -6.66
C GLU A 92 9.72 -7.00 -6.71
N LEU A 93 8.74 -6.70 -5.86
CA LEU A 93 7.56 -7.55 -5.73
C LEU A 93 6.54 -7.34 -6.83
N HIS A 94 6.47 -6.14 -7.37
CA HIS A 94 5.44 -5.80 -8.34
C HIS A 94 5.97 -5.62 -9.76
N GLY A 95 7.27 -5.52 -9.93
CA GLY A 95 7.87 -5.46 -11.24
C GLY A 95 7.85 -4.09 -11.88
N TYR A 96 7.41 -3.06 -11.17
CA TYR A 96 7.49 -1.69 -11.65
C TYR A 96 7.72 -0.77 -10.47
N ASP A 97 8.18 0.42 -10.76
CA ASP A 97 8.69 1.32 -9.74
C ASP A 97 7.58 2.15 -9.14
N LEU A 98 6.86 1.56 -8.18
CA LEU A 98 5.77 2.24 -7.50
C LEU A 98 6.25 3.47 -6.73
N GLY A 99 7.49 3.43 -6.28
CA GLY A 99 8.00 4.51 -5.47
C GLY A 99 8.42 5.73 -6.25
N ARG A 100 8.38 5.67 -7.57
CA ARG A 100 8.83 6.78 -8.39
C ARG A 100 7.75 7.35 -9.26
N SER A 101 6.87 6.53 -9.75
CA SER A 101 5.77 7.02 -10.54
C SER A 101 4.64 6.04 -10.44
N HIS A 102 3.54 6.48 -9.93
CA HIS A 102 2.40 5.62 -9.79
C HIS A 102 1.51 5.75 -11.00
N ARG A 103 1.23 4.64 -11.62
CA ARG A 103 0.24 4.59 -12.69
C ARG A 103 -0.40 3.23 -12.74
N GLY A 104 -0.46 2.56 -11.59
CA GLY A 104 -1.15 1.31 -11.52
C GLY A 104 -2.64 1.49 -11.65
N PRO A 105 -3.38 0.39 -11.67
CA PRO A 105 -4.83 0.46 -11.72
C PRO A 105 -5.36 1.30 -10.57
N SER A 106 -6.31 2.16 -10.89
CA SER A 106 -6.92 3.04 -9.91
C SER A 106 -8.40 2.70 -9.85
N PRO A 107 -8.85 2.07 -8.78
CA PRO A 107 -10.26 1.70 -8.68
C PRO A 107 -11.13 2.94 -8.52
N GLU A 108 -12.26 2.89 -9.15
CA GLU A 108 -13.23 3.97 -9.10
C GLU A 108 -14.40 3.51 -8.25
N LEU A 109 -14.82 4.33 -7.31
CA LEU A 109 -16.00 4.01 -6.53
C LEU A 109 -17.24 4.14 -7.41
N ILE A 110 -17.94 3.04 -7.60
CA ILE A 110 -19.13 3.03 -8.42
C ILE A 110 -20.36 3.20 -7.56
N PHE A 111 -20.34 2.64 -6.35
CA PHE A 111 -21.56 2.50 -5.58
C PHE A 111 -21.20 2.33 -4.13
N GLU A 112 -21.83 3.09 -3.29
CA GLU A 112 -21.66 2.94 -1.85
C GLU A 112 -23.03 3.02 -1.20
N HIS A 113 -23.28 2.11 -0.27
CA HIS A 113 -24.50 2.11 0.50
C HIS A 113 -24.17 1.77 1.94
N ARG A 114 -24.65 2.58 2.84
CA ARG A 114 -24.48 2.28 4.25
C ARG A 114 -25.81 1.80 4.80
N GLY A 115 -25.78 0.64 5.40
CA GLY A 115 -26.98 0.12 6.01
C GLY A 115 -27.38 0.93 7.20
N ASP A 116 -28.57 0.66 7.69
CA ASP A 116 -29.14 1.35 8.82
C ASP A 116 -28.64 0.78 10.13
N SER A 117 -27.68 -0.06 10.04
CA SER A 117 -27.14 -0.75 11.20
C SER A 117 -26.45 0.18 12.16
N GLY A 118 -26.09 1.32 11.66
CA GLY A 118 -25.50 2.28 12.53
C GLY A 118 -26.50 2.75 13.53
N GLY A 119 -27.66 2.64 13.12
CA GLY A 119 -28.67 3.00 14.00
C GLY A 119 -28.72 1.90 14.92
N PRO A 120 -29.07 1.93 15.76
CA PRO A 120 -28.99 1.55 17.03
C PRO A 120 -28.12 1.12 17.50
#